data_a8239dc99f567f08daca50171422f4ba
#
_entry.id   a8239dc99f567f08daca50171422f4ba
#
_cell.length_a   1.000
_cell.length_b   1.000
_cell.length_c   1.000
_cell.angle_alpha   90.00
_cell.angle_beta   90.00
_cell.angle_gamma   90.00
#
_symmetry.space_group_name_H-M   'P 1'
#
loop_
_entity.id
_entity.type
_entity.pdbx_description
1 polymer ?
#
loop_
_entity_poly.entity_id
_entity_poly.type
_entity_poly.pdbx_seq_one_letter_code
_entity_poly.pdbx_strand_id
1 'polypeptide(L)'
;ALFLANNMIRVDDGTKLKASEGLGVDGKIVDFAIIKSRTNSSGRSVPMVFTDKGFDDILSLFMFMKSNGAIVTGSSCYIRGHEDMKFKQRDFKEKLFSDPEFAAAFNQVAREDLETLLAKPIDTTINISNQNIIDSILGM
;
A
#
# COMPACT_ATOMS: atom_id res chain seq x y z
N ALA A 1 -6.57 20.97 18.68
CA ALA A 1 -7.81 21.22 17.97
C ALA A 1 -7.74 20.83 16.51
N LEU A 2 -8.77 20.15 16.01
CA LEU A 2 -8.82 19.59 14.65
C LEU A 2 -8.65 20.64 13.56
N PHE A 3 -9.22 21.82 13.77
CA PHE A 3 -9.21 22.88 12.75
C PHE A 3 -7.88 23.63 12.66
N LEU A 4 -6.99 23.46 13.63
CA LEU A 4 -5.66 24.07 13.61
C LEU A 4 -4.61 23.19 12.92
N ALA A 5 -4.87 21.88 12.79
CA ALA A 5 -3.94 20.96 12.13
C ALA A 5 -4.11 20.99 10.62
N ASN A 6 -2.98 20.96 9.88
CA ASN A 6 -3.00 20.85 8.42
C ASN A 6 -3.28 19.41 7.98
N ASN A 7 -2.75 18.46 8.72
CA ASN A 7 -2.96 17.04 8.49
C ASN A 7 -3.25 16.36 9.82
N MET A 8 -4.18 15.42 9.80
CA MET A 8 -4.48 14.56 10.94
C MET A 8 -4.52 13.12 10.50
N ILE A 9 -3.77 12.30 11.21
CA ILE A 9 -3.71 10.86 10.96
C ILE A 9 -4.11 10.16 12.26
N ARG A 10 -5.12 9.28 12.17
CA ARG A 10 -5.48 8.38 13.25
C ARG A 10 -4.77 7.05 13.04
N VAL A 11 -4.16 6.53 14.08
CA VAL A 11 -3.52 5.22 14.09
C VAL A 11 -4.46 4.25 14.78
N ASP A 12 -5.02 3.33 14.02
CA ASP A 12 -5.94 2.32 14.55
C ASP A 12 -5.19 1.02 14.82
N ASP A 13 -5.46 0.43 15.97
CA ASP A 13 -4.89 -0.86 16.33
C ASP A 13 -5.43 -1.94 15.41
N GLY A 14 -4.53 -2.71 14.84
CA GLY A 14 -4.88 -3.66 13.80
C GLY A 14 -4.71 -5.11 14.21
N THR A 15 -4.52 -5.96 13.23
CA THR A 15 -4.46 -7.40 13.38
C THR A 15 -3.06 -7.85 13.78
N LYS A 16 -2.95 -8.72 14.78
CA LYS A 16 -1.69 -9.38 15.11
C LYS A 16 -1.29 -10.35 14.00
N LEU A 17 -0.02 -10.38 13.70
CA LEU A 17 0.59 -11.31 12.76
C LEU A 17 1.38 -12.37 13.52
N LYS A 18 1.35 -13.59 13.02
CA LYS A 18 2.13 -14.70 13.54
C LYS A 18 2.98 -15.30 12.42
N ALA A 19 4.21 -15.66 12.74
CA ALA A 19 5.13 -16.28 11.76
C ALA A 19 4.61 -17.61 11.22
N SER A 20 3.73 -18.29 11.95
CA SER A 20 3.13 -19.55 11.52
C SER A 20 2.01 -19.38 10.49
N GLU A 21 1.50 -18.17 10.29
CA GLU A 21 0.31 -17.90 9.50
C GLU A 21 0.53 -16.71 8.54
N GLY A 22 -0.31 -16.62 7.53
CA GLY A 22 -0.41 -15.44 6.66
C GLY A 22 0.91 -15.01 6.03
N LEU A 23 1.39 -13.84 6.42
CA LEU A 23 2.63 -13.25 5.88
C LEU A 23 3.92 -13.92 6.34
N GLY A 24 3.83 -14.83 7.30
CA GLY A 24 5.01 -15.56 7.80
C GLY A 24 5.94 -14.74 8.71
N VAL A 25 5.45 -13.68 9.31
CA VAL A 25 6.20 -12.82 10.22
C VAL A 25 5.41 -12.58 11.50
N ASP A 26 6.11 -12.36 12.60
CA ASP A 26 5.51 -11.90 13.84
C ASP A 26 5.46 -10.38 13.84
N GLY A 27 4.32 -9.84 14.21
CA GLY A 27 4.15 -8.39 14.23
C GLY A 27 2.70 -7.96 14.29
N LYS A 28 2.41 -6.84 13.67
CA LYS A 28 1.10 -6.23 13.71
C LYS A 28 0.84 -5.42 12.44
N ILE A 29 -0.37 -5.51 11.93
CA ILE A 29 -0.86 -4.58 10.90
C ILE A 29 -1.56 -3.44 11.63
N VAL A 30 -1.18 -2.21 11.32
CA VAL A 30 -1.76 -1.00 11.90
C VAL A 30 -2.30 -0.14 10.78
N ASP A 31 -3.52 0.35 10.91
CA ASP A 31 -4.12 1.21 9.91
C ASP A 31 -3.90 2.69 10.26
N PHE A 32 -3.34 3.42 9.29
CA PHE A 32 -3.18 4.87 9.35
C PHE A 32 -4.32 5.51 8.55
N ALA A 33 -5.30 6.05 9.26
CA ALA A 33 -6.44 6.71 8.65
C ALA A 33 -6.21 8.22 8.55
N ILE A 34 -6.28 8.76 7.35
CA ILE A 34 -6.13 10.20 7.10
C ILE A 34 -7.48 10.87 7.37
N ILE A 35 -7.60 11.52 8.53
CA ILE A 35 -8.83 12.19 8.96
C ILE A 35 -8.95 13.56 8.31
N LYS A 36 -7.84 14.30 8.24
CA LYS A 36 -7.79 15.64 7.67
C LYS A 36 -6.52 15.81 6.86
N SER A 37 -6.63 16.35 5.67
CA SER A 37 -5.48 16.63 4.81
C SER A 37 -5.77 17.82 3.92
N ARG A 38 -4.77 18.64 3.67
CA ARG A 38 -4.84 19.71 2.67
C ARG A 38 -4.61 19.21 1.25
N THR A 39 -4.23 17.94 1.08
CA THR A 39 -3.87 17.36 -0.21
C THR A 39 -4.91 16.36 -0.74
N ASN A 40 -6.16 16.50 -0.39
CA ASN A 40 -7.25 15.65 -0.88
C ASN A 40 -7.16 14.15 -0.54
N SER A 41 -6.41 13.82 0.51
CA SER A 41 -6.24 12.43 0.92
C SER A 41 -7.15 12.02 2.09
N SER A 42 -8.02 12.92 2.54
CA SER A 42 -8.94 12.65 3.66
C SER A 42 -9.86 11.47 3.37
N GLY A 43 -10.15 10.70 4.41
CA GLY A 43 -11.00 9.51 4.31
C GLY A 43 -10.29 8.26 3.81
N ARG A 44 -8.99 8.33 3.54
CA ARG A 44 -8.20 7.17 3.12
C ARG A 44 -7.53 6.51 4.31
N SER A 45 -7.35 5.19 4.21
CA SER A 45 -6.64 4.41 5.20
C SER A 45 -5.54 3.62 4.51
N VAL A 46 -4.37 3.55 5.14
CA VAL A 46 -3.21 2.83 4.63
C VAL A 46 -2.76 1.81 5.66
N PRO A 47 -2.73 0.52 5.31
CA PRO A 47 -2.22 -0.50 6.21
C PRO A 47 -0.69 -0.45 6.28
N MET A 48 -0.16 -0.56 7.49
CA MET A 48 1.27 -0.53 7.75
C MET A 48 1.65 -1.77 8.57
N VAL A 49 2.70 -2.46 8.16
CA VAL A 49 3.17 -3.67 8.84
C VAL A 49 4.34 -3.34 9.73
N PHE A 50 4.21 -3.66 11.03
CA PHE A 50 5.26 -3.53 12.02
C PHE A 50 5.68 -4.91 12.51
N THR A 51 6.97 -5.15 12.57
CA THR A 51 7.57 -6.35 13.11
C THR A 51 8.45 -6.01 14.32
N ASP A 52 9.06 -7.00 14.94
CA ASP A 52 10.05 -6.78 15.99
C ASP A 52 11.27 -5.95 15.53
N LYS A 53 11.50 -5.91 14.22
CA LYS A 53 12.57 -5.10 13.60
C LYS A 53 12.12 -3.69 13.20
N GLY A 54 10.88 -3.34 13.50
CA GLY A 54 10.27 -2.07 13.16
C GLY A 54 9.35 -2.14 11.96
N PHE A 55 9.23 -1.04 11.24
CA PHE A 55 8.35 -0.90 10.09
C PHE A 55 8.89 -1.71 8.90
N ASP A 56 8.00 -2.49 8.25
CA ASP A 56 8.31 -3.25 7.04
C ASP A 56 7.59 -2.60 5.85
N ASP A 57 8.33 -1.90 5.03
CA ASP A 57 7.79 -1.16 3.88
C ASP A 57 7.33 -2.08 2.75
N ILE A 58 8.01 -3.20 2.53
CA ILE A 58 7.66 -4.17 1.48
C ILE A 58 6.34 -4.87 1.81
N LEU A 59 6.18 -5.37 3.02
CA LEU A 59 4.94 -6.00 3.46
C LEU A 59 3.80 -4.99 3.59
N SER A 60 4.09 -3.76 3.95
CA SER A 60 3.11 -2.68 3.98
C SER A 60 2.58 -2.38 2.57
N LEU A 61 3.46 -2.30 1.59
CA LEU A 61 3.07 -2.13 0.18
C LEU A 61 2.26 -3.32 -0.32
N PHE A 62 2.64 -4.55 0.04
CA PHE A 62 1.87 -5.74 -0.27
C PHE A 62 0.44 -5.64 0.27
N MET A 63 0.27 -5.26 1.54
CA MET A 63 -1.05 -5.11 2.15
C MET A 63 -1.86 -4.00 1.50
N PHE A 64 -1.23 -2.90 1.13
CA PHE A 64 -1.86 -1.82 0.38
C PHE A 64 -2.38 -2.30 -0.97
N MET A 65 -1.57 -3.01 -1.74
CA MET A 65 -1.97 -3.55 -3.03
C MET A 65 -3.05 -4.62 -2.91
N LYS A 66 -2.99 -5.42 -1.86
CA LYS A 66 -4.05 -6.40 -1.55
C LYS A 66 -5.38 -5.70 -1.27
N SER A 67 -5.38 -4.63 -0.49
CA SER A 67 -6.59 -3.88 -0.15
C SER A 67 -7.21 -3.17 -1.37
N ASN A 68 -6.40 -2.82 -2.36
CA ASN A 68 -6.85 -2.19 -3.60
C ASN A 68 -7.23 -3.19 -4.71
N GLY A 69 -7.11 -4.48 -4.46
CA GLY A 69 -7.40 -5.52 -5.44
C GLY A 69 -6.30 -5.73 -6.48
N ALA A 70 -5.14 -5.10 -6.34
CA ALA A 70 -4.00 -5.31 -7.22
C ALA A 70 -3.34 -6.68 -6.99
N ILE A 71 -3.45 -7.20 -5.77
CA ILE A 71 -3.10 -8.57 -5.44
C ILE A 71 -4.37 -9.31 -5.11
N VAL A 72 -4.68 -10.33 -5.89
CA VAL A 72 -5.84 -11.19 -5.70
C VAL A 72 -5.43 -12.37 -4.83
N THR A 73 -6.20 -12.63 -3.80
CA THR A 73 -5.93 -13.70 -2.83
C THR A 73 -6.99 -14.80 -2.91
N GLY A 74 -6.55 -16.03 -2.76
CA GLY A 74 -7.40 -17.22 -2.76
C GLY A 74 -6.60 -18.40 -2.24
N SER A 75 -6.71 -19.55 -2.86
CA SER A 75 -5.85 -20.70 -2.56
C SER A 75 -4.38 -20.42 -2.87
N SER A 76 -4.13 -19.54 -3.81
CA SER A 76 -2.84 -18.90 -4.09
C SER A 76 -3.09 -17.44 -4.43
N CYS A 77 -2.05 -16.63 -4.41
CA CYS A 77 -2.12 -15.21 -4.75
C CYS A 77 -1.54 -14.97 -6.14
N TYR A 78 -1.99 -13.92 -6.80
CA TYR A 78 -1.38 -13.43 -8.03
C TYR A 78 -1.55 -11.92 -8.16
N ILE A 79 -0.70 -11.30 -8.96
CA ILE A 79 -0.78 -9.88 -9.27
C ILE A 79 -1.77 -9.70 -10.42
N ARG A 80 -2.62 -8.70 -10.33
CA ARG A 80 -3.60 -8.37 -11.37
C ARG A 80 -2.92 -8.23 -12.73
N GLY A 81 -3.42 -8.97 -13.73
CA GLY A 81 -2.81 -9.01 -15.06
C GLY A 81 -1.66 -10.01 -15.21
N HIS A 82 -1.29 -10.71 -14.15
CA HIS A 82 -0.19 -11.69 -14.14
C HIS A 82 -0.63 -13.00 -13.44
N GLU A 83 -1.75 -13.55 -13.86
CA GLU A 83 -2.38 -14.73 -13.25
C GLU A 83 -1.53 -16.00 -13.36
N ASP A 84 -0.56 -16.02 -14.26
CA ASP A 84 0.41 -17.10 -14.44
C ASP A 84 1.49 -17.11 -13.35
N MET A 85 1.73 -15.99 -12.68
CA MET A 85 2.75 -15.83 -11.63
C MET A 85 2.14 -16.02 -10.25
N LYS A 86 1.69 -17.23 -9.93
CA LYS A 86 1.07 -17.52 -8.63
C LYS A 86 2.12 -17.66 -7.53
N PHE A 87 1.74 -17.26 -6.32
CA PHE A 87 2.60 -17.33 -5.14
C PHE A 87 1.75 -17.47 -3.87
N LYS A 88 2.39 -17.81 -2.76
CA LYS A 88 1.78 -17.78 -1.43
C LYS A 88 2.18 -16.50 -0.70
N GLN A 89 1.31 -15.96 0.13
CA GLN A 89 1.59 -14.73 0.88
C GLN A 89 2.90 -14.82 1.68
N ARG A 90 3.14 -15.98 2.27
CA ARG A 90 4.35 -16.24 3.06
C ARG A 90 5.62 -16.11 2.23
N ASP A 91 5.57 -16.50 0.97
CA ASP A 91 6.73 -16.55 0.07
C ASP A 91 6.91 -15.25 -0.73
N PHE A 92 6.08 -14.26 -0.49
CA PHE A 92 6.08 -13.02 -1.27
C PHE A 92 7.44 -12.32 -1.26
N LYS A 93 8.01 -12.09 -0.09
CA LYS A 93 9.31 -11.41 0.03
C LYS A 93 10.42 -12.17 -0.68
N GLU A 94 10.50 -13.46 -0.46
CA GLU A 94 11.49 -14.32 -1.08
C GLU A 94 11.37 -14.29 -2.60
N LYS A 95 10.15 -14.41 -3.12
CA LYS A 95 9.89 -14.36 -4.55
C LYS A 95 10.22 -12.98 -5.14
N LEU A 96 9.91 -11.91 -4.42
CA LEU A 96 10.23 -10.55 -4.86
C LEU A 96 11.73 -10.33 -5.05
N PHE A 97 12.55 -10.90 -4.18
CA PHE A 97 14.01 -10.76 -4.25
C PHE A 97 14.69 -11.77 -5.17
N SER A 98 14.06 -12.91 -5.44
CA SER A 98 14.67 -13.99 -6.22
C SER A 98 14.23 -14.03 -7.69
N ASP A 99 13.08 -13.44 -8.02
CA ASP A 99 12.49 -13.48 -9.37
C ASP A 99 12.39 -12.05 -9.94
N PRO A 100 13.29 -11.67 -10.87
CA PRO A 100 13.25 -10.32 -11.47
C PRO A 100 11.98 -10.02 -12.26
N GLU A 101 11.39 -11.01 -12.92
CA GLU A 101 10.14 -10.82 -13.68
C GLU A 101 8.98 -10.53 -12.74
N PHE A 102 8.90 -11.25 -11.64
CA PHE A 102 7.90 -11.01 -10.60
C PHE A 102 8.08 -9.62 -9.98
N ALA A 103 9.29 -9.24 -9.65
CA ALA A 103 9.61 -7.92 -9.11
C ALA A 103 9.21 -6.80 -10.07
N ALA A 104 9.49 -6.97 -11.36
CA ALA A 104 9.11 -5.99 -12.39
C ALA A 104 7.59 -5.85 -12.50
N ALA A 105 6.86 -6.97 -12.53
CA ALA A 105 5.40 -6.97 -12.57
C ALA A 105 4.80 -6.31 -11.33
N PHE A 106 5.31 -6.64 -10.16
CA PHE A 106 4.88 -6.05 -8.89
C PHE A 106 5.11 -4.52 -8.87
N ASN A 107 6.30 -4.08 -9.24
CA ASN A 107 6.64 -2.67 -9.26
C ASN A 107 5.79 -1.88 -10.26
N GLN A 108 5.51 -2.45 -11.41
CA GLN A 108 4.65 -1.83 -12.41
C GLN A 108 3.23 -1.61 -11.88
N VAL A 109 2.62 -2.65 -11.35
CA VAL A 109 1.24 -2.57 -10.83
C VAL A 109 1.17 -1.67 -9.60
N ALA A 110 2.18 -1.72 -8.72
CA ALA A 110 2.27 -0.83 -7.57
C ALA A 110 2.33 0.64 -8.00
N ARG A 111 3.13 0.95 -9.01
CA ARG A 111 3.22 2.30 -9.56
C ARG A 111 1.89 2.76 -10.15
N GLU A 112 1.23 1.93 -10.94
CA GLU A 112 -0.09 2.22 -11.51
C GLU A 112 -1.13 2.52 -10.43
N ASP A 113 -1.17 1.72 -9.37
CA ASP A 113 -2.11 1.92 -8.27
C ASP A 113 -1.81 3.21 -7.49
N LEU A 114 -0.54 3.52 -7.25
CA LEU A 114 -0.14 4.77 -6.61
C LEU A 114 -0.49 5.99 -7.47
N GLU A 115 -0.26 5.92 -8.76
CA GLU A 115 -0.64 6.98 -9.70
C GLU A 115 -2.15 7.20 -9.68
N THR A 116 -2.93 6.14 -9.75
CA THR A 116 -4.40 6.20 -9.69
C THR A 116 -4.87 6.82 -8.37
N LEU A 117 -4.27 6.44 -7.26
CA LEU A 117 -4.60 6.96 -5.94
C LEU A 117 -4.33 8.47 -5.86
N LEU A 118 -3.16 8.90 -6.34
CA LEU A 118 -2.74 10.30 -6.27
C LEU A 118 -3.45 11.18 -7.31
N ALA A 119 -3.79 10.62 -8.47
CA ALA A 119 -4.51 11.32 -9.53
C ALA A 119 -6.00 11.50 -9.25
N LYS A 120 -6.57 10.76 -8.29
CA LYS A 120 -8.00 10.81 -7.98
C LYS A 120 -8.32 12.11 -7.22
N PRO A 121 -8.86 13.15 -7.89
CA PRO A 121 -9.18 14.40 -7.23
C PRO A 121 -10.43 14.24 -6.38
N ILE A 122 -10.46 14.92 -5.23
CA ILE A 122 -11.68 15.10 -4.44
C ILE A 122 -12.47 16.28 -5.02
N ASP A 123 -11.76 17.28 -5.51
CA ASP A 123 -12.32 18.48 -6.11
C ASP A 123 -11.60 18.78 -7.42
N THR A 124 -12.37 18.97 -8.49
CA THR A 124 -11.87 19.26 -9.83
C THR A 124 -11.16 20.62 -9.93
N THR A 125 -11.40 21.53 -9.00
CA THR A 125 -10.77 22.86 -9.01
C THR A 125 -9.26 22.84 -8.75
N ILE A 126 -8.71 21.73 -8.27
CA ILE A 126 -7.30 21.61 -7.89
C ILE A 126 -6.53 20.60 -8.72
N ASN A 127 -7.03 20.25 -9.90
CA ASN A 127 -6.38 19.26 -10.77
C ASN A 127 -4.92 19.59 -11.10
N ILE A 128 -4.59 20.86 -11.30
CA ILE A 128 -3.22 21.29 -11.59
C ILE A 128 -2.30 20.98 -10.39
N SER A 129 -2.76 21.27 -9.18
CA SER A 129 -2.00 20.97 -7.97
C SER A 129 -1.76 19.48 -7.78
N ASN A 130 -2.78 18.67 -8.08
CA ASN A 130 -2.68 17.22 -8.01
C ASN A 130 -1.63 16.69 -8.99
N GLN A 131 -1.60 17.19 -10.21
CA GLN A 131 -0.61 16.79 -11.20
C GLN A 131 0.82 17.12 -10.74
N ASN A 132 1.03 18.29 -10.17
CA ASN A 132 2.33 18.68 -9.63
C ASN A 132 2.78 17.76 -8.49
N ILE A 133 1.86 17.37 -7.63
CA ILE A 133 2.14 16.44 -6.53
C ILE A 133 2.57 15.08 -7.08
N ILE A 134 1.85 14.55 -8.07
CA ILE A 134 2.17 13.28 -8.71
C ILE A 134 3.57 13.31 -9.32
N ASP A 135 3.88 14.33 -10.10
CA ASP A 135 5.18 14.48 -10.76
C ASP A 135 6.32 14.54 -9.72
N SER A 136 6.12 15.27 -8.63
CA SER A 136 7.10 15.38 -7.54
C SER A 136 7.35 14.04 -6.85
N ILE A 137 6.30 13.28 -6.56
CA ILE A 137 6.40 11.99 -5.83
C ILE A 137 7.03 10.91 -6.71
N LEU A 138 6.68 10.89 -8.00
CA LEU A 138 7.19 9.88 -8.93
C LEU A 138 8.57 10.22 -9.50
N GLY A 139 9.12 11.38 -9.18
CA GLY A 139 10.43 11.82 -9.64
C GLY A 139 10.47 12.17 -11.12
N MET A 140 9.37 12.59 -11.65
CA MET A 140 9.22 13.00 -13.07
C MET A 140 9.37 14.50 -13.24
#